data_cfb69d7565125a516f92c4317477089c
#
_entry.id   cfb69d7565125a516f92c4317477089c
#
_cell.length_a   1.000
_cell.length_b   1.000
_cell.length_c   1.000
_cell.angle_alpha   90.00
_cell.angle_beta   90.00
_cell.angle_gamma   90.00
#
_symmetry.space_group_name_H-M   'P 1'
#
loop_
_entity.id
_entity.type
_entity.pdbx_description
1 polymer ?
#
loop_
_entity_poly.entity_id
_entity_poly.type
_entity_poly.pdbx_seq_one_letter_code
_entity_poly.pdbx_strand_id
1 'polypeptide(L)'
;MQFLFKINCDKIFFLVERNYLCARKRKIVSTTDYTKKKKNRKVDTLSYKTKSANAATVNQKWYVVDAEGEVVGRLATRIASVLRGKNKPDFTPHVDTGDYVIVVNADKVRFTGTKLDDKEYQRYTGYPGGLRRRTAREMLDKRPEMILELAIKGMLPKTKLGKAMVKKLFLYTGATH
;
A
#
# COMPACT_ATOMS: atom_id res chain seq x y z
N MET A 1 -22.06 -3.71 -12.55
CA MET A 1 -22.11 -3.19 -11.17
C MET A 1 -20.89 -3.68 -10.44
N GLN A 2 -19.86 -2.83 -10.30
CA GLN A 2 -18.64 -3.18 -9.57
C GLN A 2 -18.86 -2.78 -8.11
N PHE A 3 -18.77 -3.75 -7.21
CA PHE A 3 -18.86 -3.50 -5.77
C PHE A 3 -17.64 -2.73 -5.29
N LEU A 4 -17.83 -1.48 -4.94
CA LEU A 4 -16.86 -0.65 -4.23
C LEU A 4 -16.74 -1.16 -2.79
N PHE A 5 -15.69 -1.91 -2.48
CA PHE A 5 -15.40 -2.27 -1.10
C PHE A 5 -14.73 -1.09 -0.40
N LYS A 6 -15.48 -0.45 0.50
CA LYS A 6 -14.94 0.53 1.45
C LYS A 6 -14.12 -0.23 2.49
N ILE A 7 -12.81 -0.16 2.39
CA ILE A 7 -11.91 -0.82 3.36
C ILE A 7 -11.46 0.23 4.37
N ASN A 8 -12.02 0.15 5.60
CA ASN A 8 -11.44 0.86 6.74
C ASN A 8 -10.02 0.36 6.97
N CYS A 9 -9.11 1.27 7.36
CA CYS A 9 -7.68 0.99 7.60
C CYS A 9 -7.45 -0.22 8.53
N ASP A 10 -8.36 -0.43 9.49
CA ASP A 10 -8.32 -1.55 10.43
C ASP A 10 -8.53 -2.92 9.76
N LYS A 11 -9.30 -2.98 8.66
CA LYS A 11 -9.54 -4.24 7.95
C LYS A 11 -8.37 -4.69 7.08
N ILE A 12 -7.54 -3.78 6.60
CA ILE A 12 -6.30 -4.14 5.88
C ILE A 12 -5.31 -4.79 6.87
N PHE A 13 -5.26 -4.30 8.11
CA PHE A 13 -4.44 -4.89 9.16
C PHE A 13 -4.89 -6.32 9.52
N PHE A 14 -6.21 -6.56 9.53
CA PHE A 14 -6.79 -7.87 9.87
C PHE A 14 -6.51 -8.94 8.80
N LEU A 15 -6.45 -8.58 7.53
CA LEU A 15 -6.11 -9.53 6.45
C LEU A 15 -4.62 -9.90 6.42
N VAL A 16 -3.74 -8.98 6.78
CA VAL A 16 -2.30 -9.25 6.90
C VAL A 16 -2.01 -10.06 8.18
N GLU A 17 -2.66 -9.75 9.31
CA GLU A 17 -2.46 -10.50 10.55
C GLU A 17 -3.01 -11.94 10.51
N ARG A 18 -4.09 -12.22 9.75
CA ARG A 18 -4.58 -13.60 9.62
C ARG A 18 -3.56 -14.55 9.02
N ASN A 19 -2.63 -14.06 8.23
CA ASN A 19 -1.55 -14.88 7.66
C ASN A 19 -0.35 -15.06 8.62
N TYR A 20 -0.18 -14.16 9.60
CA TYR A 20 0.92 -14.25 10.58
C TYR A 20 0.51 -14.84 11.94
N LEU A 21 -0.78 -14.83 12.31
CA LEU A 21 -1.29 -15.36 13.59
C LEU A 21 -1.60 -16.86 13.58
N CYS A 22 -1.42 -17.54 12.43
CA CYS A 22 -1.61 -18.99 12.36
C CYS A 22 -0.48 -19.79 13.05
N ALA A 23 0.52 -19.13 13.64
CA ALA A 23 1.67 -19.78 14.29
C ALA A 23 1.57 -19.88 15.83
N ARG A 24 0.54 -19.34 16.51
CA ARG A 24 0.56 -19.23 17.98
C ARG A 24 -0.65 -19.73 18.76
N LYS A 25 -1.52 -20.54 18.16
CA LYS A 25 -2.45 -21.39 18.94
C LYS A 25 -2.01 -22.85 18.81
N ARG A 26 -1.04 -23.24 19.63
CA ARG A 26 -0.77 -24.67 19.87
C ARG A 26 -1.99 -25.24 20.58
N LYS A 27 -2.96 -25.76 19.84
CA LYS A 27 -3.83 -26.80 20.35
C LYS A 27 -2.93 -28.02 20.61
N ILE A 28 -2.89 -28.48 21.85
CA ILE A 28 -2.29 -29.75 22.20
C ILE A 28 -3.12 -30.81 21.46
N VAL A 29 -2.61 -31.22 20.32
CA VAL A 29 -3.21 -32.30 19.53
C VAL A 29 -2.60 -33.58 20.09
N SER A 30 -3.44 -34.48 20.55
CA SER A 30 -3.01 -35.76 21.09
C SER A 30 -2.14 -36.53 20.08
N THR A 31 -1.16 -37.29 20.57
CA THR A 31 -0.19 -38.04 19.76
C THR A 31 -0.83 -38.98 18.74
N THR A 32 -2.08 -39.36 18.93
CA THR A 32 -2.85 -40.22 18.01
C THR A 32 -3.28 -39.54 16.73
N ASP A 33 -3.37 -38.17 16.67
CA ASP A 33 -3.78 -37.46 15.48
C ASP A 33 -2.63 -37.21 14.47
N TYR A 34 -1.37 -37.33 14.92
CA TYR A 34 -0.20 -37.16 14.06
C TYR A 34 0.03 -38.31 13.08
N THR A 35 -0.41 -39.50 13.42
CA THR A 35 -0.19 -40.68 12.57
C THR A 35 -1.22 -40.80 11.44
N LYS A 36 -2.41 -40.25 11.59
CA LYS A 36 -3.47 -40.30 10.56
C LYS A 36 -3.34 -39.26 9.42
N LYS A 37 -2.53 -38.21 9.58
CA LYS A 37 -2.39 -37.14 8.59
C LYS A 37 -1.24 -37.34 7.60
N LYS A 38 -0.48 -38.43 7.67
CA LYS A 38 0.52 -38.84 6.69
C LYS A 38 -0.07 -39.66 5.52
N LYS A 39 -1.32 -39.42 5.11
CA LYS A 39 -1.82 -39.91 3.83
C LYS A 39 -1.25 -39.06 2.70
N ASN A 40 -0.15 -39.55 2.12
CA ASN A 40 0.30 -39.37 0.75
C ASN A 40 -0.25 -38.11 0.03
N ARG A 41 0.23 -36.94 0.41
CA ARG A 41 0.28 -35.86 -0.57
C ARG A 41 1.37 -36.26 -1.57
N LYS A 42 0.97 -36.84 -2.70
CA LYS A 42 1.84 -36.88 -3.88
C LYS A 42 2.25 -35.44 -4.13
N VAL A 43 3.49 -35.13 -3.79
CA VAL A 43 4.07 -33.82 -4.13
C VAL A 43 4.27 -33.91 -5.64
N ASP A 44 3.37 -33.27 -6.38
CA ASP A 44 3.54 -33.12 -7.81
C ASP A 44 4.81 -32.30 -8.03
N THR A 45 5.89 -32.98 -8.35
CA THR A 45 7.19 -32.37 -8.67
C THR A 45 7.10 -31.39 -9.85
N LEU A 46 6.05 -31.47 -10.67
CA LEU A 46 5.72 -30.53 -11.74
C LEU A 46 5.11 -29.20 -11.24
N SER A 47 4.69 -29.11 -9.97
CA SER A 47 4.08 -27.89 -9.41
C SER A 47 5.08 -26.85 -8.92
N TYR A 48 6.38 -27.11 -8.98
CA TYR A 48 7.44 -26.14 -8.65
C TYR A 48 7.65 -25.07 -9.73
N LYS A 49 6.84 -25.06 -10.78
CA LYS A 49 6.91 -24.02 -11.80
C LYS A 49 6.46 -22.68 -11.20
N THR A 50 7.39 -21.77 -11.08
CA THR A 50 7.12 -20.41 -10.61
C THR A 50 6.13 -19.73 -11.58
N LYS A 51 4.96 -19.33 -11.06
CA LYS A 51 3.99 -18.57 -11.83
C LYS A 51 4.46 -17.12 -11.93
N SER A 52 4.71 -16.66 -13.15
CA SER A 52 5.01 -15.27 -13.44
C SER A 52 3.77 -14.61 -14.04
N ALA A 53 3.38 -13.46 -13.49
CA ALA A 53 2.26 -12.70 -14.03
C ALA A 53 2.65 -12.00 -15.34
N ASN A 54 1.76 -11.99 -16.32
CA ASN A 54 1.86 -11.21 -17.54
C ASN A 54 0.84 -10.07 -17.52
N ALA A 55 1.05 -9.03 -18.32
CA ALA A 55 0.13 -7.89 -18.40
C ALA A 55 -1.34 -8.31 -18.71
N ALA A 56 -1.52 -9.39 -19.47
CA ALA A 56 -2.84 -9.93 -19.81
C ALA A 56 -3.50 -10.73 -18.68
N THR A 57 -2.71 -11.27 -17.73
CA THR A 57 -3.22 -12.12 -16.64
C THR A 57 -3.43 -11.38 -15.33
N VAL A 58 -2.95 -10.13 -15.26
CA VAL A 58 -3.06 -9.32 -14.05
C VAL A 58 -4.50 -8.84 -13.86
N ASN A 59 -5.09 -9.18 -12.71
CA ASN A 59 -6.38 -8.65 -12.26
C ASN A 59 -6.15 -7.48 -11.32
N GLN A 60 -6.50 -6.26 -11.73
CA GLN A 60 -6.36 -5.03 -10.95
C GLN A 60 -7.70 -4.66 -10.33
N LYS A 61 -7.69 -4.38 -9.03
CA LYS A 61 -8.87 -4.00 -8.25
C LYS A 61 -8.80 -2.54 -7.82
N TRP A 62 -9.93 -1.95 -7.50
CA TRP A 62 -10.05 -0.61 -6.95
C TRP A 62 -10.25 -0.67 -5.44
N TYR A 63 -9.48 0.12 -4.72
CA TYR A 63 -9.59 0.28 -3.27
C TYR A 63 -9.82 1.73 -2.91
N VAL A 64 -10.78 1.97 -2.03
CA VAL A 64 -11.02 3.29 -1.42
C VAL A 64 -10.50 3.25 0.01
N VAL A 65 -9.66 4.22 0.35
CA VAL A 65 -9.00 4.33 1.65
C VAL A 65 -9.36 5.68 2.25
N ASP A 66 -9.82 5.68 3.48
CA ASP A 66 -10.07 6.90 4.25
C ASP A 66 -8.78 7.30 4.99
N ALA A 67 -8.35 8.55 4.82
CA ALA A 67 -7.15 9.08 5.43
C ALA A 67 -7.40 9.85 6.74
N GLU A 68 -8.66 9.98 7.16
CA GLU A 68 -9.03 10.75 8.35
C GLU A 68 -8.35 10.22 9.63
N GLY A 69 -7.57 11.09 10.30
CA GLY A 69 -6.87 10.76 11.54
C GLY A 69 -5.66 9.82 11.41
N GLU A 70 -5.41 9.29 10.21
CA GLU A 70 -4.30 8.37 9.96
C GLU A 70 -2.95 9.10 9.90
N VAL A 71 -1.90 8.40 10.36
CA VAL A 71 -0.53 8.93 10.32
C VAL A 71 0.02 8.83 8.89
N VAL A 72 0.43 9.97 8.30
CA VAL A 72 0.93 10.08 6.93
C VAL A 72 1.89 8.97 6.51
N GLY A 73 2.94 8.70 7.33
CA GLY A 73 3.96 7.71 6.98
C GLY A 73 3.43 6.27 6.97
N ARG A 74 2.62 5.90 7.96
CA ARG A 74 2.04 4.56 8.08
C ARG A 74 1.02 4.30 6.97
N LEU A 75 0.17 5.29 6.69
CA LEU A 75 -0.79 5.24 5.60
C LEU A 75 -0.06 5.09 4.25
N ALA A 76 0.94 5.94 3.98
CA ALA A 76 1.73 5.91 2.74
C ALA A 76 2.41 4.55 2.51
N THR A 77 2.93 3.90 3.55
CA THR A 77 3.56 2.58 3.45
C THR A 77 2.56 1.49 3.02
N ARG A 78 1.35 1.51 3.59
CA ARG A 78 0.28 0.57 3.23
C ARG A 78 -0.15 0.78 1.77
N ILE A 79 -0.39 2.02 1.37
CA ILE A 79 -0.78 2.38 0.00
C ILE A 79 0.32 1.98 -1.00
N ALA A 80 1.59 2.27 -0.70
CA ALA A 80 2.70 1.90 -1.57
C ALA A 80 2.82 0.38 -1.76
N SER A 81 2.53 -0.41 -0.73
CA SER A 81 2.50 -1.88 -0.82
C SER A 81 1.38 -2.39 -1.73
N VAL A 82 0.20 -1.77 -1.69
CA VAL A 82 -0.95 -2.10 -2.55
C VAL A 82 -0.68 -1.70 -4.00
N LEU A 83 -0.19 -0.47 -4.23
CA LEU A 83 0.18 0.03 -5.57
C LEU A 83 1.25 -0.80 -6.24
N ARG A 84 2.19 -1.34 -5.46
CA ARG A 84 3.22 -2.25 -5.97
C ARG A 84 2.71 -3.68 -6.18
N GLY A 85 1.62 -4.06 -5.51
CA GLY A 85 1.05 -5.40 -5.56
C GLY A 85 1.74 -6.42 -4.66
N LYS A 86 2.51 -5.99 -3.65
CA LYS A 86 3.21 -6.89 -2.71
C LYS A 86 2.27 -7.76 -1.86
N ASN A 87 1.01 -7.37 -1.75
CA ASN A 87 -0.03 -8.10 -1.04
C ASN A 87 -0.63 -9.26 -1.86
N LYS A 88 -0.28 -9.37 -3.15
CA LYS A 88 -0.75 -10.44 -4.03
C LYS A 88 0.22 -11.63 -4.06
N PRO A 89 -0.28 -12.88 -4.09
CA PRO A 89 0.57 -14.06 -4.23
C PRO A 89 1.30 -14.10 -5.58
N ASP A 90 0.69 -13.53 -6.63
CA ASP A 90 1.23 -13.51 -7.99
C ASP A 90 2.16 -12.30 -8.24
N PHE A 91 2.70 -11.71 -7.18
CA PHE A 91 3.59 -10.55 -7.30
C PHE A 91 4.81 -10.87 -8.17
N THR A 92 4.97 -10.11 -9.25
CA THR A 92 6.10 -10.23 -10.18
C THR A 92 6.81 -8.88 -10.30
N PRO A 93 8.12 -8.77 -9.98
CA PRO A 93 8.82 -7.48 -9.87
C PRO A 93 8.87 -6.65 -11.16
N HIS A 94 8.87 -7.29 -12.33
CA HIS A 94 8.97 -6.64 -13.64
C HIS A 94 7.62 -6.31 -14.28
N VAL A 95 6.51 -6.76 -13.69
CA VAL A 95 5.15 -6.50 -14.17
C VAL A 95 4.39 -5.63 -13.17
N ASP A 96 3.54 -4.75 -13.66
CA ASP A 96 2.67 -3.93 -12.82
C ASP A 96 1.44 -4.71 -12.34
N THR A 97 1.61 -5.45 -11.25
CA THR A 97 0.56 -6.27 -10.62
C THR A 97 -0.28 -5.50 -9.59
N GLY A 98 0.09 -4.25 -9.28
CA GLY A 98 -0.57 -3.43 -8.27
C GLY A 98 -1.98 -3.01 -8.62
N ASP A 99 -2.73 -2.61 -7.61
CA ASP A 99 -4.13 -2.20 -7.67
C ASP A 99 -4.28 -0.67 -7.75
N TYR A 100 -5.47 -0.20 -8.11
CA TYR A 100 -5.83 1.21 -8.07
C TYR A 100 -6.24 1.61 -6.67
N VAL A 101 -5.78 2.77 -6.20
CA VAL A 101 -6.09 3.29 -4.87
C VAL A 101 -6.65 4.70 -4.96
N ILE A 102 -7.81 4.88 -4.37
CA ILE A 102 -8.45 6.17 -4.16
C ILE A 102 -8.32 6.50 -2.67
N VAL A 103 -7.77 7.65 -2.35
CA VAL A 103 -7.66 8.15 -0.98
C VAL A 103 -8.59 9.35 -0.82
N VAL A 104 -9.45 9.31 0.16
CA VAL A 104 -10.36 10.40 0.53
C VAL A 104 -9.92 11.07 1.83
N ASN A 105 -10.40 12.28 2.11
CA ASN A 105 -10.07 13.06 3.29
C ASN A 105 -8.55 13.30 3.47
N ALA A 106 -7.84 13.59 2.38
CA ALA A 106 -6.39 13.82 2.42
C ALA A 106 -5.97 15.07 3.22
N ASP A 107 -6.90 15.97 3.52
CA ASP A 107 -6.72 17.16 4.37
C ASP A 107 -6.63 16.83 5.87
N LYS A 108 -7.26 15.72 6.31
CA LYS A 108 -7.38 15.34 7.71
C LYS A 108 -6.28 14.37 8.20
N VAL A 109 -5.21 14.23 7.44
CA VAL A 109 -4.07 13.38 7.82
C VAL A 109 -3.31 13.97 9.01
N ARG A 110 -2.72 13.09 9.82
CA ARG A 110 -2.00 13.49 11.02
C ARG A 110 -0.50 13.27 10.91
N PHE A 111 0.27 14.25 11.38
CA PHE A 111 1.70 14.11 11.65
C PHE A 111 1.93 13.74 13.11
N THR A 112 3.02 13.03 13.41
CA THR A 112 3.43 12.68 14.77
C THR A 112 4.58 13.56 15.25
N GLY A 113 4.57 13.96 16.53
CA GLY A 113 5.58 14.84 17.11
C GLY A 113 5.52 16.23 16.48
N THR A 114 6.66 16.93 16.45
CA THR A 114 6.82 18.30 15.96
C THR A 114 6.92 18.42 14.44
N LYS A 115 6.70 17.31 13.69
CA LYS A 115 6.89 17.26 12.23
C LYS A 115 6.01 18.22 11.43
N LEU A 116 4.91 18.69 12.02
CA LEU A 116 4.04 19.65 11.35
C LEU A 116 4.78 20.98 11.10
N ASP A 117 5.63 21.39 12.04
CA ASP A 117 6.38 22.65 11.98
C ASP A 117 7.80 22.45 11.43
N ASP A 118 8.49 21.37 11.83
CA ASP A 118 9.89 21.12 11.50
C ASP A 118 10.10 20.52 10.10
N LYS A 119 9.09 19.83 9.56
CA LYS A 119 9.26 19.16 8.25
C LYS A 119 9.15 20.14 7.11
N GLU A 120 10.25 20.31 6.36
CA GLU A 120 10.31 21.13 5.16
C GLU A 120 10.19 20.29 3.88
N TYR A 121 9.41 20.78 2.95
CA TYR A 121 9.32 20.30 1.57
C TYR A 121 10.08 21.26 0.66
N GLN A 122 11.21 20.78 0.14
CA GLN A 122 12.09 21.59 -0.70
C GLN A 122 11.83 21.30 -2.17
N ARG A 123 11.78 22.36 -2.99
CA ARG A 123 11.72 22.28 -4.45
C ARG A 123 12.68 23.29 -5.04
N TYR A 124 13.48 22.82 -5.97
CA TYR A 124 14.39 23.65 -6.75
C TYR A 124 13.80 23.95 -8.13
N THR A 125 13.85 25.22 -8.58
CA THR A 125 13.26 25.65 -9.85
C THR A 125 14.24 25.58 -11.03
N GLY A 126 15.53 25.30 -10.78
CA GLY A 126 16.58 25.25 -11.82
C GLY A 126 17.34 26.57 -12.03
N TYR A 127 16.91 27.67 -11.43
CA TYR A 127 17.57 28.97 -11.55
C TYR A 127 18.41 29.30 -10.31
N PRO A 128 19.45 30.16 -10.43
CA PRO A 128 20.17 30.68 -9.28
C PRO A 128 19.24 31.27 -8.24
N GLY A 129 19.38 30.90 -6.96
CA GLY A 129 18.46 31.32 -5.89
C GLY A 129 17.07 30.68 -5.92
N GLY A 130 16.81 29.69 -6.80
CA GLY A 130 15.51 29.06 -7.00
C GLY A 130 15.09 28.01 -5.99
N LEU A 131 15.77 27.86 -4.84
CA LEU A 131 15.39 26.95 -3.77
C LEU A 131 14.18 27.48 -3.02
N ARG A 132 13.05 26.77 -3.12
CA ARG A 132 11.82 27.08 -2.38
C ARG A 132 11.59 26.03 -1.30
N ARG A 133 11.36 26.49 -0.07
CA ARG A 133 11.05 25.66 1.09
C ARG A 133 9.64 25.97 1.56
N ARG A 134 8.92 24.95 2.01
CA ARG A 134 7.58 25.08 2.61
C ARG A 134 7.50 24.13 3.78
N THR A 135 6.92 24.58 4.89
CA THR A 135 6.65 23.71 6.03
C THR A 135 5.49 22.76 5.74
N ALA A 136 5.36 21.69 6.53
CA ALA A 136 4.26 20.76 6.35
C ALA A 136 2.91 21.43 6.63
N ARG A 137 2.85 22.39 7.55
CA ARG A 137 1.66 23.21 7.86
C ARG A 137 1.20 24.00 6.62
N GLU A 138 2.11 24.77 6.02
CA GLU A 138 1.80 25.51 4.81
C GLU A 138 1.38 24.65 3.62
N MET A 139 1.90 23.42 3.58
CA MET A 139 1.55 22.48 2.53
C MET A 139 0.16 21.88 2.75
N LEU A 140 -0.25 21.60 4.00
CA LEU A 140 -1.60 21.17 4.35
C LEU A 140 -2.64 22.22 3.96
N ASP A 141 -2.36 23.50 4.24
CA ASP A 141 -3.30 24.58 3.96
C ASP A 141 -3.47 24.83 2.46
N LYS A 142 -2.38 24.74 1.68
CA LYS A 142 -2.39 25.06 0.25
C LYS A 142 -2.73 23.89 -0.65
N ARG A 143 -2.15 22.71 -0.39
CA ARG A 143 -2.28 21.49 -1.21
C ARG A 143 -2.07 20.24 -0.38
N PRO A 144 -3.06 19.80 0.40
CA PRO A 144 -2.92 18.64 1.28
C PRO A 144 -2.61 17.35 0.54
N GLU A 145 -3.15 17.17 -0.68
CA GLU A 145 -2.91 16.01 -1.52
C GLU A 145 -1.42 15.75 -1.80
N MET A 146 -0.64 16.83 -1.99
CA MET A 146 0.79 16.71 -2.32
C MET A 146 1.60 16.05 -1.22
N ILE A 147 1.17 16.14 0.03
CA ILE A 147 1.87 15.52 1.16
C ILE A 147 1.86 14.00 1.01
N LEU A 148 0.68 13.42 0.76
CA LEU A 148 0.53 11.99 0.54
C LEU A 148 1.16 11.57 -0.78
N GLU A 149 1.00 12.34 -1.84
CA GLU A 149 1.63 12.05 -3.15
C GLU A 149 3.15 11.92 -3.01
N LEU A 150 3.81 12.91 -2.40
CA LEU A 150 5.26 12.92 -2.22
C LEU A 150 5.73 11.79 -1.30
N ALA A 151 4.97 11.49 -0.24
CA ALA A 151 5.29 10.39 0.66
C ALA A 151 5.23 9.03 -0.06
N ILE A 152 4.17 8.76 -0.80
CA ILE A 152 3.97 7.51 -1.54
C ILE A 152 4.96 7.40 -2.70
N LYS A 153 5.16 8.47 -3.47
CA LYS A 153 6.12 8.53 -4.58
C LYS A 153 7.55 8.27 -4.13
N GLY A 154 7.92 8.74 -2.93
CA GLY A 154 9.22 8.46 -2.32
C GLY A 154 9.43 7.00 -1.94
N MET A 155 8.33 6.26 -1.66
CA MET A 155 8.35 4.84 -1.28
C MET A 155 8.28 3.89 -2.47
N LEU A 156 7.88 4.38 -3.65
CA LEU A 156 7.83 3.61 -4.88
C LEU A 156 9.19 3.64 -5.62
N PRO A 157 9.50 2.61 -6.43
CA PRO A 157 10.74 2.58 -7.20
C PRO A 157 10.80 3.73 -8.21
N LYS A 158 11.99 4.33 -8.40
CA LYS A 158 12.22 5.45 -9.32
C LYS A 158 12.43 5.01 -10.79
N THR A 159 11.77 3.93 -11.22
CA THR A 159 11.85 3.35 -12.57
C THR A 159 10.66 3.77 -13.44
N LYS A 160 10.68 3.41 -14.74
CA LYS A 160 9.53 3.59 -15.64
C LYS A 160 8.28 2.90 -15.09
N LEU A 161 8.44 1.69 -14.53
CA LEU A 161 7.37 0.93 -13.90
C LEU A 161 6.81 1.67 -12.66
N GLY A 162 7.68 2.20 -11.80
CA GLY A 162 7.25 2.97 -10.64
C GLY A 162 6.46 4.23 -11.01
N LYS A 163 6.82 4.91 -12.11
CA LYS A 163 6.04 6.04 -12.63
C LYS A 163 4.65 5.61 -13.11
N ALA A 164 4.51 4.43 -13.69
CA ALA A 164 3.21 3.86 -14.06
C ALA A 164 2.36 3.53 -12.83
N MET A 165 2.98 2.98 -11.77
CA MET A 165 2.28 2.69 -10.50
C MET A 165 1.73 3.95 -9.83
N VAL A 166 2.47 5.07 -9.85
CA VAL A 166 2.00 6.36 -9.30
C VAL A 166 0.73 6.85 -9.99
N LYS A 167 0.55 6.61 -11.29
CA LYS A 167 -0.65 7.01 -12.04
C LYS A 167 -1.94 6.31 -11.57
N LYS A 168 -1.81 5.23 -10.79
CA LYS A 168 -2.95 4.50 -10.21
C LYS A 168 -3.37 5.02 -8.84
N LEU A 169 -2.73 6.07 -8.36
CA LEU A 169 -3.06 6.76 -7.12
C LEU A 169 -3.92 7.98 -7.41
N PHE A 170 -5.08 8.04 -6.78
CA PHE A 170 -6.02 9.16 -6.84
C PHE A 170 -6.22 9.71 -5.43
N LEU A 171 -5.99 11.00 -5.25
CA LEU A 171 -6.05 11.68 -3.96
C LEU A 171 -7.15 12.75 -4.01
N TYR A 172 -8.02 12.74 -3.01
CA TYR A 172 -9.11 13.71 -2.87
C TYR A 172 -9.09 14.32 -1.46
N THR A 173 -9.31 15.62 -1.39
CA THR A 173 -9.39 16.36 -0.12
C THR A 173 -10.70 16.13 0.61
N GLY A 174 -11.79 15.92 -0.14
CA GLY A 174 -13.10 15.67 0.43
C GLY A 174 -13.41 14.20 0.67
N ALA A 175 -14.59 13.94 1.24
CA ALA A 175 -15.11 12.59 1.49
C ALA A 175 -15.65 11.93 0.20
N THR A 176 -15.96 12.71 -0.82
CA THR A 176 -16.50 12.25 -2.10
C THR A 176 -15.40 12.21 -3.16
N HIS A 177 -15.51 11.28 -4.08
CA HIS A 177 -14.57 11.10 -5.19
C HIS A 177 -15.30 10.92 -6.50
#